data_7cf673f068836147a9a054ce14fc902e
#
_entry.id   7cf673f068836147a9a054ce14fc902e
#
_cell.length_a   1.000
_cell.length_b   1.000
_cell.length_c   1.000
_cell.angle_alpha   90.00
_cell.angle_beta   90.00
_cell.angle_gamma   90.00
#
_symmetry.space_group_name_H-M   'P 1'
#
loop_
_entity.id
_entity.type
_entity.pdbx_description
1 polymer ?
#
loop_
_entity_poly.entity_id
_entity_poly.type
_entity_poly.pdbx_seq_one_letter_code
_entity_poly.pdbx_strand_id
1 'polypeptide(L)'
;IKKIKPKLKAQNIEWSDWMEKVTLYYYYPEKMDNAPGWMREFGEILVACEQLEAYSNRTRGKDYYNRGNESFLEAFDYLENLKNEGRISGKVLSALHDLIAKGFFDDILREARNGYISEEELRFLRTINTEDSKCQ
;
A
#
# COMPACT_ATOMS: atom_id res chain seq x y z
N ILE A 1 -7.56 -11.31 -11.55
CA ILE A 1 -8.91 -10.90 -11.96
C ILE A 1 -9.76 -12.10 -12.34
N LYS A 2 -9.27 -13.01 -13.19
CA LYS A 2 -10.01 -14.21 -13.61
C LYS A 2 -10.51 -15.07 -12.44
N LYS A 3 -9.78 -15.07 -11.31
CA LYS A 3 -10.14 -15.82 -10.11
C LYS A 3 -11.09 -15.06 -9.17
N ILE A 4 -11.07 -13.72 -9.24
CA ILE A 4 -11.86 -12.86 -8.34
C ILE A 4 -13.29 -12.71 -8.84
N LYS A 5 -13.49 -12.50 -10.14
CA LYS A 5 -14.81 -12.30 -10.74
C LYS A 5 -15.83 -13.38 -10.36
N PRO A 6 -15.49 -14.68 -10.47
CA PRO A 6 -16.46 -15.73 -10.07
C PRO A 6 -16.80 -15.70 -8.59
N LYS A 7 -15.84 -15.36 -7.72
CA LYS A 7 -16.08 -15.28 -6.28
C LYS A 7 -17.01 -14.13 -5.91
N LEU A 8 -16.86 -12.99 -6.56
CA LEU A 8 -17.74 -11.84 -6.37
C LEU A 8 -19.15 -12.14 -6.87
N LYS A 9 -19.26 -12.77 -8.03
CA LYS A 9 -20.55 -13.19 -8.59
C LYS A 9 -21.29 -14.15 -7.65
N ALA A 10 -20.58 -15.08 -7.04
CA ALA A 10 -21.16 -16.00 -6.06
C ALA A 10 -21.71 -15.29 -4.82
N GLN A 11 -21.21 -14.10 -4.51
CA GLN A 11 -21.67 -13.26 -3.41
C GLN A 11 -22.64 -12.15 -3.86
N ASN A 12 -23.16 -12.25 -5.09
CA ASN A 12 -24.04 -11.24 -5.69
C ASN A 12 -23.39 -9.86 -5.83
N ILE A 13 -22.08 -9.82 -5.97
CA ILE A 13 -21.33 -8.57 -6.22
C ILE A 13 -21.03 -8.50 -7.71
N GLU A 14 -21.54 -7.46 -8.36
CA GLU A 14 -21.29 -7.22 -9.77
C GLU A 14 -19.90 -6.59 -9.98
N TRP A 15 -19.12 -7.17 -10.89
CA TRP A 15 -17.81 -6.61 -11.27
C TRP A 15 -18.03 -5.47 -12.27
N SER A 16 -17.66 -4.26 -11.89
CA SER A 16 -17.79 -3.10 -12.73
C SER A 16 -16.46 -2.68 -13.34
N ASP A 17 -16.53 -1.89 -14.42
CA ASP A 17 -15.36 -1.44 -15.17
C ASP A 17 -14.37 -0.63 -14.33
N TRP A 18 -14.87 0.21 -13.42
CA TRP A 18 -13.99 0.99 -12.55
C TRP A 18 -13.19 0.11 -11.58
N MET A 19 -13.78 -0.99 -11.12
CA MET A 19 -13.08 -1.96 -10.25
C MET A 19 -11.89 -2.59 -10.99
N GLU A 20 -12.07 -2.91 -12.26
CA GLU A 20 -11.00 -3.47 -13.08
C GLU A 20 -9.87 -2.46 -13.27
N LYS A 21 -10.18 -1.22 -13.57
CA LYS A 21 -9.19 -0.15 -13.73
C LYS A 21 -8.40 0.11 -12.46
N VAL A 22 -9.06 0.17 -11.31
CA VAL A 22 -8.43 0.34 -10.01
C VAL A 22 -7.50 -0.83 -9.68
N THR A 23 -7.98 -2.06 -9.88
CA THR A 23 -7.21 -3.28 -9.59
C THR A 23 -5.98 -3.41 -10.47
N LEU A 24 -6.04 -2.93 -11.72
CA LEU A 24 -4.96 -3.02 -12.68
C LEU A 24 -4.05 -1.78 -12.70
N TYR A 25 -4.31 -0.79 -11.88
CA TYR A 25 -3.59 0.49 -11.91
C TYR A 25 -2.07 0.32 -11.79
N TYR A 26 -1.61 -0.58 -10.96
CA TYR A 26 -0.17 -0.81 -10.79
C TYR A 26 0.53 -1.21 -12.09
N TYR A 27 -0.11 -2.09 -12.87
CA TYR A 27 0.46 -2.63 -14.11
C TYR A 27 0.14 -1.78 -15.34
N TYR A 28 -1.01 -1.14 -15.34
CA TYR A 28 -1.54 -0.39 -16.48
C TYR A 28 -2.05 0.98 -16.03
N PRO A 29 -1.16 1.86 -15.56
CA PRO A 29 -1.59 3.18 -15.07
C PRO A 29 -2.23 4.04 -16.15
N GLU A 30 -1.89 3.80 -17.42
CA GLU A 30 -2.47 4.50 -18.55
C GLU A 30 -3.97 4.29 -18.73
N LYS A 31 -4.52 3.21 -18.16
CA LYS A 31 -5.97 2.99 -18.17
C LYS A 31 -6.74 3.99 -17.31
N MET A 32 -6.03 4.71 -16.46
CA MET A 32 -6.60 5.79 -15.65
C MET A 32 -6.54 7.15 -16.34
N ASP A 33 -5.94 7.24 -17.52
CA ASP A 33 -5.92 8.48 -18.28
C ASP A 33 -7.37 8.89 -18.60
N ASN A 34 -7.69 10.16 -18.33
CA ASN A 34 -9.04 10.69 -18.48
C ASN A 34 -10.09 10.10 -17.52
N ALA A 35 -9.69 9.28 -16.55
CA ALA A 35 -10.60 8.78 -15.50
C ALA A 35 -10.89 9.88 -14.46
N PRO A 36 -12.05 9.83 -13.79
CA PRO A 36 -12.31 10.73 -12.68
C PRO A 36 -11.25 10.65 -11.60
N GLY A 37 -10.94 11.78 -10.95
CA GLY A 37 -9.90 11.87 -9.93
C GLY A 37 -10.08 10.87 -8.77
N TRP A 38 -11.33 10.62 -8.36
CA TRP A 38 -11.62 9.66 -7.29
C TRP A 38 -11.20 8.23 -7.64
N MET A 39 -11.33 7.85 -8.90
CA MET A 39 -10.96 6.51 -9.38
C MET A 39 -9.44 6.33 -9.34
N ARG A 40 -8.70 7.33 -9.78
CA ARG A 40 -7.25 7.33 -9.70
C ARG A 40 -6.77 7.29 -8.26
N GLU A 41 -7.40 8.04 -7.37
CA GLU A 41 -7.08 8.04 -5.94
C GLU A 41 -7.27 6.66 -5.32
N PHE A 42 -8.35 5.95 -5.66
CA PHE A 42 -8.54 4.56 -5.23
C PHE A 42 -7.43 3.64 -5.73
N GLY A 43 -7.02 3.79 -6.98
CA GLY A 43 -5.89 3.04 -7.54
C GLY A 43 -4.60 3.29 -6.78
N GLU A 44 -4.31 4.54 -6.47
CA GLU A 44 -3.12 4.94 -5.71
C GLU A 44 -3.13 4.37 -4.28
N ILE A 45 -4.28 4.44 -3.61
CA ILE A 45 -4.44 3.86 -2.26
C ILE A 45 -4.23 2.35 -2.29
N LEU A 46 -4.85 1.67 -3.26
CA LEU A 46 -4.70 0.22 -3.39
C LEU A 46 -3.24 -0.17 -3.62
N VAL A 47 -2.54 0.52 -4.51
CA VAL A 47 -1.11 0.28 -4.77
C VAL A 47 -0.28 0.49 -3.51
N ALA A 48 -0.51 1.58 -2.78
CA ALA A 48 0.22 1.86 -1.55
C ALA A 48 0.01 0.76 -0.51
N CYS A 49 -1.23 0.33 -0.30
CA CYS A 49 -1.55 -0.73 0.65
C CYS A 49 -0.98 -2.09 0.22
N GLU A 50 -1.07 -2.43 -1.06
CA GLU A 50 -0.50 -3.67 -1.59
C GLU A 50 1.02 -3.73 -1.41
N GLN A 51 1.71 -2.63 -1.68
CA GLN A 51 3.16 -2.59 -1.53
C GLN A 51 3.57 -2.64 -0.06
N LEU A 52 2.85 -1.92 0.80
CA LEU A 52 3.11 -1.97 2.24
C LEU A 52 2.92 -3.39 2.78
N GLU A 53 1.85 -4.06 2.39
CA GLU A 53 1.60 -5.45 2.78
C GLU A 53 2.69 -6.39 2.26
N ALA A 54 3.04 -6.28 0.98
CA ALA A 54 4.03 -7.14 0.35
C ALA A 54 5.41 -7.03 1.01
N TYR A 55 5.83 -5.82 1.37
CA TYR A 55 7.13 -5.59 2.02
C TYR A 55 7.11 -5.91 3.51
N SER A 56 5.96 -5.82 4.16
CA SER A 56 5.84 -6.09 5.59
C SER A 56 5.55 -7.54 5.93
N ASN A 57 4.98 -8.28 5.00
CA ASN A 57 4.61 -9.69 5.20
C ASN A 57 5.79 -10.60 4.85
N ARG A 58 6.54 -11.03 5.87
CA ARG A 58 7.72 -11.88 5.71
C ARG A 58 7.43 -13.23 5.06
N THR A 59 6.25 -13.78 5.30
CA THR A 59 5.87 -15.09 4.79
C THR A 59 5.60 -15.05 3.29
N ARG A 60 4.94 -14.00 2.83
CA ARG A 60 4.53 -13.86 1.43
C ARG A 60 5.64 -13.29 0.54
N GLY A 61 6.33 -12.25 1.01
CA GLY A 61 7.25 -11.48 0.18
C GLY A 61 8.45 -12.27 -0.27
N LYS A 62 9.04 -13.04 0.63
CA LYS A 62 10.25 -13.79 0.37
C LYS A 62 10.12 -14.81 -0.77
N ASP A 63 9.00 -15.53 -0.82
CA ASP A 63 8.78 -16.56 -1.82
C ASP A 63 8.26 -16.02 -3.14
N TYR A 64 7.56 -14.89 -3.11
CA TYR A 64 6.87 -14.35 -4.28
C TYR A 64 7.77 -13.45 -5.14
N TYR A 65 8.63 -12.64 -4.51
CA TYR A 65 9.45 -11.64 -5.20
C TYR A 65 10.95 -11.91 -5.09
N ASN A 66 11.35 -13.04 -4.52
CA ASN A 66 12.75 -13.39 -4.28
C ASN A 66 13.52 -12.30 -3.53
N ARG A 67 12.86 -11.64 -2.58
CA ARG A 67 13.46 -10.60 -1.74
C ARG A 67 14.07 -11.24 -0.49
N GLY A 68 15.19 -10.70 -0.04
CA GLY A 68 15.91 -11.23 1.12
C GLY A 68 15.21 -10.89 2.44
N ASN A 69 15.53 -9.75 3.01
CA ASN A 69 14.94 -9.26 4.24
C ASN A 69 14.05 -8.07 3.94
N GLU A 70 12.76 -8.22 4.17
CA GLU A 70 11.80 -7.15 3.97
C GLU A 70 11.51 -6.43 5.27
N SER A 71 11.47 -5.11 5.21
CA SER A 71 11.20 -4.26 6.35
C SER A 71 10.29 -3.10 5.94
N PHE A 72 9.70 -2.45 6.94
CA PHE A 72 8.92 -1.23 6.69
C PHE A 72 9.76 -0.11 6.09
N LEU A 73 11.04 -0.05 6.43
CA LEU A 73 11.97 0.90 5.83
C LEU A 73 11.99 0.76 4.32
N GLU A 74 12.19 -0.47 3.83
CA GLU A 74 12.20 -0.76 2.39
C GLU A 74 10.85 -0.48 1.74
N ALA A 75 9.76 -0.78 2.44
CA ALA A 75 8.42 -0.47 1.95
C ALA A 75 8.25 1.03 1.71
N PHE A 76 8.65 1.86 2.66
CA PHE A 76 8.52 3.31 2.53
C PHE A 76 9.47 3.90 1.49
N ASP A 77 10.68 3.39 1.38
CA ASP A 77 11.60 3.78 0.31
C ASP A 77 11.00 3.51 -1.06
N TYR A 78 10.37 2.35 -1.21
CA TYR A 78 9.69 1.99 -2.46
C TYR A 78 8.49 2.90 -2.75
N LEU A 79 7.69 3.20 -1.73
CA LEU A 79 6.56 4.11 -1.89
C LEU A 79 7.00 5.54 -2.25
N GLU A 80 8.11 6.01 -1.69
CA GLU A 80 8.70 7.29 -2.08
C GLU A 80 9.13 7.28 -3.55
N ASN A 81 9.72 6.18 -4.02
CA ASN A 81 10.07 6.04 -5.42
C ASN A 81 8.83 6.10 -6.32
N LEU A 82 7.76 5.43 -5.93
CA LEU A 82 6.48 5.48 -6.67
C LEU A 82 5.90 6.90 -6.71
N LYS A 83 6.03 7.64 -5.62
CA LYS A 83 5.61 9.05 -5.57
C LYS A 83 6.44 9.89 -6.54
N ASN A 84 7.75 9.72 -6.54
CA ASN A 84 8.66 10.45 -7.42
C ASN A 84 8.42 10.13 -8.90
N GLU A 85 7.96 8.92 -9.20
CA GLU A 85 7.55 8.51 -10.55
C GLU A 85 6.14 9.00 -10.93
N GLY A 86 5.43 9.66 -10.01
CA GLY A 86 4.06 10.11 -10.25
C GLY A 86 2.99 9.02 -10.19
N ARG A 87 3.32 7.85 -9.64
CA ARG A 87 2.41 6.70 -9.57
C ARG A 87 1.51 6.70 -8.35
N ILE A 88 1.95 7.33 -7.27
CA ILE A 88 1.11 7.66 -6.11
C ILE A 88 1.30 9.13 -5.77
N SER A 89 0.25 9.76 -5.25
CA SER A 89 0.31 11.17 -4.86
C SER A 89 0.97 11.33 -3.49
N GLY A 90 1.54 12.52 -3.26
CA GLY A 90 2.05 12.89 -1.94
C GLY A 90 0.96 12.88 -0.88
N LYS A 91 -0.27 13.21 -1.25
CA LYS A 91 -1.44 13.17 -0.37
C LYS A 91 -1.70 11.75 0.18
N VAL A 92 -1.66 10.73 -0.69
CA VAL A 92 -1.87 9.34 -0.29
C VAL A 92 -0.74 8.87 0.64
N LEU A 93 0.50 9.17 0.27
CA LEU A 93 1.67 8.77 1.08
C LEU A 93 1.66 9.46 2.45
N SER A 94 1.35 10.75 2.48
CA SER A 94 1.26 11.52 3.73
C SER A 94 0.16 10.98 4.65
N ALA A 95 -1.01 10.64 4.10
CA ALA A 95 -2.09 10.04 4.88
C ALA A 95 -1.68 8.69 5.48
N LEU A 96 -0.96 7.88 4.70
CA LEU A 96 -0.44 6.59 5.18
C LEU A 96 0.56 6.78 6.34
N HIS A 97 1.50 7.71 6.19
CA HIS A 97 2.45 8.05 7.26
C HIS A 97 1.74 8.50 8.53
N ASP A 98 0.72 9.34 8.40
CA ASP A 98 -0.05 9.85 9.52
C ASP A 98 -0.77 8.74 10.28
N LEU A 99 -1.43 7.83 9.56
CA LEU A 99 -2.10 6.68 10.17
C LEU A 99 -1.13 5.75 10.88
N ILE A 100 0.03 5.49 10.29
CA ILE A 100 1.05 4.63 10.88
C ILE A 100 1.62 5.28 12.15
N ALA A 101 1.92 6.57 12.10
CA ALA A 101 2.46 7.31 13.22
C ALA A 101 1.48 7.37 14.40
N LYS A 102 0.18 7.39 14.13
CA LYS A 102 -0.87 7.34 15.15
C LYS A 102 -1.12 5.94 15.72
N GLY A 103 -0.47 4.92 15.20
CA GLY A 103 -0.57 3.56 15.70
C GLY A 103 -1.73 2.73 15.15
N PHE A 104 -2.44 3.23 14.14
CA PHE A 104 -3.57 2.50 13.55
C PHE A 104 -3.17 1.18 12.91
N PHE A 105 -1.92 1.04 12.50
CA PHE A 105 -1.42 -0.16 11.84
C PHE A 105 -0.69 -1.12 12.77
N ASP A 106 -0.50 -0.77 14.05
CA ASP A 106 0.32 -1.56 14.97
C ASP A 106 -0.17 -3.01 15.10
N ASP A 107 -1.46 -3.21 15.27
CA ASP A 107 -2.04 -4.56 15.42
C ASP A 107 -1.97 -5.35 14.10
N ILE A 108 -2.26 -4.68 12.99
CA ILE A 108 -2.19 -5.30 11.66
C ILE A 108 -0.76 -5.77 11.38
N LEU A 109 0.21 -4.94 11.72
CA LEU A 109 1.62 -5.24 11.48
C LEU A 109 2.12 -6.37 12.39
N ARG A 110 1.68 -6.41 13.63
CA ARG A 110 2.02 -7.50 14.54
C ARG A 110 1.46 -8.82 14.05
N GLU A 111 0.23 -8.82 13.56
CA GLU A 111 -0.39 -10.00 12.99
C GLU A 111 0.36 -10.48 11.74
N ALA A 112 0.70 -9.56 10.83
CA ALA A 112 1.46 -9.87 9.62
C ALA A 112 2.85 -10.44 9.92
N ARG A 113 3.39 -10.18 11.10
CA ARG A 113 4.72 -10.62 11.54
C ARG A 113 4.69 -11.64 12.67
N ASN A 114 3.60 -12.38 12.80
CA ASN A 114 3.45 -13.41 13.83
C ASN A 114 3.67 -12.89 15.26
N GLY A 115 3.17 -11.69 15.52
CA GLY A 115 3.21 -11.07 16.85
C GLY A 115 4.46 -10.25 17.16
N TYR A 116 5.45 -10.20 16.26
CA TYR A 116 6.70 -9.51 16.53
C TYR A 116 6.98 -8.38 15.55
N ILE A 117 7.07 -7.17 16.10
CA ILE A 117 7.61 -5.99 15.40
C ILE A 117 8.76 -5.47 16.26
N SER A 118 9.91 -5.20 15.65
CA SER A 118 11.04 -4.66 16.39
C SER A 118 10.73 -3.23 16.86
N GLU A 119 11.25 -2.87 18.03
CA GLU A 119 11.13 -1.50 18.55
C GLU A 119 11.76 -0.47 17.61
N GLU A 120 12.80 -0.86 16.90
CA GLU A 120 13.46 -0.03 15.92
C GLU A 120 12.52 0.35 14.77
N GLU A 121 11.76 -0.62 14.23
CA GLU A 121 10.77 -0.36 13.20
C GLU A 121 9.64 0.53 13.70
N LEU A 122 9.10 0.26 14.90
CA LEU A 122 8.07 1.10 15.49
C LEU A 122 8.55 2.53 15.71
N ARG A 123 9.77 2.68 16.21
CA ARG A 123 10.37 3.98 16.43
C ARG A 123 10.55 4.76 15.14
N PHE A 124 11.02 4.10 14.11
CA PHE A 124 11.15 4.67 12.77
C PHE A 124 9.80 5.17 12.24
N LEU A 125 8.77 4.36 12.31
CA LEU A 125 7.45 4.72 11.82
C LEU A 125 6.87 5.96 12.54
N ARG A 126 7.11 6.08 13.83
CA ARG A 126 6.66 7.25 14.58
C ARG A 126 7.49 8.51 14.28
N THR A 127 8.76 8.34 13.98
CA THR A 127 9.68 9.43 13.63
C THR A 127 9.33 10.09 12.29
N ILE A 128 8.87 9.32 11.31
CA ILE A 128 8.46 9.82 10.00
C ILE A 128 7.47 10.97 10.12
N ASN A 129 6.42 10.79 10.92
CA ASN A 129 5.39 11.82 11.08
C ASN A 129 5.93 13.07 11.79
N THR A 130 6.87 12.91 12.71
CA THR A 130 7.46 14.04 13.41
C THR A 130 8.29 14.93 12.48
N GLU A 131 9.02 14.33 11.53
CA GLU A 131 9.80 15.06 10.54
C GLU A 131 8.89 15.79 9.54
N ASP A 132 7.87 15.13 9.03
CA ASP A 132 6.90 15.72 8.11
C ASP A 132 6.15 16.90 8.77
N SER A 133 5.82 16.79 10.04
CA SER A 133 5.16 17.86 10.79
C SER A 133 6.04 19.10 10.96
N LYS A 134 7.35 18.94 11.04
CA LYS A 134 8.30 20.04 11.19
C LYS A 134 8.52 20.80 9.87
N CYS A 135 8.25 20.18 8.75
CA CYS A 135 8.40 20.79 7.43
C CYS A 135 7.16 21.60 6.99
N GLN A 136 6.10 21.53 7.74
CA GLN A 136 4.89 22.31 7.53
C GLN A 136 4.87 23.55 8.43
#